data_c7c86e4747cc5ac8588e968cc03ea78c
#
_entry.id   c7c86e4747cc5ac8588e968cc03ea78c
#
_cell.length_a   1.000
_cell.length_b   1.000
_cell.length_c   1.000
_cell.angle_alpha   90.00
_cell.angle_beta   90.00
_cell.angle_gamma   90.00
#
_symmetry.space_group_name_H-M   'P 1'
#
loop_
_entity.id
_entity.type
_entity.pdbx_description
1 polymer ?
#
loop_
_entity_poly.entity_id
_entity_poly.type
_entity_poly.pdbx_seq_one_letter_code
_entity_poly.pdbx_strand_id
1 'polypeptide(L)'
;MRALLLSAVLLLSAFALPAHAQKQLPGLTEGTEYRYIEDGKPYRPSPGKVEVAEVFGYWCPHCAHFAPMLDKWKATMPANARLVLVPAMFDPNDAYARLFFIAEGANAVGVTHDRVFRAIHETEELPRKATIAQLTPYYLRQPGVNAAAFAKAQNDEATLQAKAANAREFQLRSKIEGTPSLIIAGKYLVLGNSYDELLVNARRILVALAPTAKAKPAPKPKAAPAKTAAKPRT
;
A
#
# COMPACT_ATOMS: atom_id res chain seq x y z
N MET A 1 -63.49 -6.95 -29.20
CA MET A 1 -63.00 -6.64 -27.85
C MET A 1 -61.56 -7.16 -27.81
N ARG A 2 -60.57 -6.27 -27.91
CA ARG A 2 -59.13 -6.58 -27.92
C ARG A 2 -58.57 -6.26 -26.52
N ALA A 3 -58.14 -7.27 -25.78
CA ALA A 3 -57.50 -7.13 -24.50
C ALA A 3 -55.98 -6.85 -24.72
N LEU A 4 -55.52 -5.67 -24.30
CA LEU A 4 -54.10 -5.28 -24.25
C LEU A 4 -53.50 -5.82 -22.93
N LEU A 5 -52.59 -6.77 -23.05
CA LEU A 5 -51.73 -7.19 -21.95
C LEU A 5 -50.52 -6.25 -21.84
N LEU A 6 -50.50 -5.38 -20.85
CA LEU A 6 -49.37 -4.56 -20.47
C LEU A 6 -48.37 -5.42 -19.63
N SER A 7 -47.27 -5.83 -20.24
CA SER A 7 -46.16 -6.46 -19.54
C SER A 7 -45.29 -5.36 -18.91
N ALA A 8 -45.37 -5.18 -17.60
CA ALA A 8 -44.44 -4.34 -16.84
C ALA A 8 -43.10 -5.03 -16.66
N VAL A 9 -42.09 -4.60 -17.39
CA VAL A 9 -40.68 -5.01 -17.19
C VAL A 9 -40.11 -4.19 -16.04
N LEU A 10 -39.99 -4.81 -14.87
CA LEU A 10 -39.27 -4.25 -13.71
C LEU A 10 -37.77 -4.31 -13.98
N LEU A 11 -37.18 -3.20 -14.41
CA LEU A 11 -35.72 -3.01 -14.47
C LEU A 11 -35.17 -2.88 -13.03
N LEU A 12 -34.65 -3.99 -12.49
CA LEU A 12 -33.84 -3.98 -11.28
C LEU A 12 -32.49 -3.30 -11.61
N SER A 13 -32.42 -2.00 -11.39
CA SER A 13 -31.16 -1.26 -11.39
C SER A 13 -30.35 -1.70 -10.18
N ALA A 14 -29.36 -2.57 -10.38
CA ALA A 14 -28.38 -2.90 -9.37
C ALA A 14 -27.53 -1.64 -9.11
N PHE A 15 -27.91 -0.85 -8.10
CA PHE A 15 -27.04 0.20 -7.56
C PHE A 15 -25.79 -0.45 -6.99
N ALA A 16 -24.69 -0.43 -7.74
CA ALA A 16 -23.37 -0.69 -7.21
C ALA A 16 -23.05 0.45 -6.22
N LEU A 17 -23.27 0.20 -4.94
CA LEU A 17 -22.82 1.13 -3.88
C LEU A 17 -21.30 1.29 -4.03
N PRO A 18 -20.78 2.53 -4.08
CA PRO A 18 -19.34 2.75 -4.06
C PRO A 18 -18.80 2.09 -2.78
N ALA A 19 -17.74 1.29 -2.92
CA ALA A 19 -17.04 0.72 -1.78
C ALA A 19 -16.42 1.86 -0.97
N HIS A 20 -17.18 2.44 -0.06
CA HIS A 20 -16.69 3.40 0.93
C HIS A 20 -15.73 2.60 1.81
N ALA A 21 -14.47 3.01 1.86
CA ALA A 21 -13.52 2.46 2.81
C ALA A 21 -14.16 2.60 4.21
N GLN A 22 -14.37 1.46 4.86
CA GLN A 22 -15.03 1.44 6.17
C GLN A 22 -14.12 2.15 7.16
N LYS A 23 -14.64 3.16 7.86
CA LYS A 23 -13.91 3.83 8.94
C LYS A 23 -13.52 2.83 10.03
N GLN A 24 -14.37 1.85 10.30
CA GLN A 24 -14.13 0.78 11.25
C GLN A 24 -13.80 -0.54 10.54
N LEU A 25 -12.71 -1.17 10.94
CA LEU A 25 -12.27 -2.47 10.43
C LEU A 25 -12.71 -3.59 11.36
N PRO A 26 -13.30 -4.68 10.86
CA PRO A 26 -13.73 -5.79 11.69
C PRO A 26 -12.59 -6.38 12.53
N GLY A 27 -12.80 -6.51 13.84
CA GLY A 27 -11.82 -7.09 14.76
C GLY A 27 -10.59 -6.22 15.03
N LEU A 28 -10.62 -4.94 14.67
CA LEU A 28 -9.57 -3.96 14.94
C LEU A 28 -10.17 -2.71 15.60
N THR A 29 -9.42 -2.07 16.47
CA THR A 29 -9.83 -0.89 17.24
C THR A 29 -9.08 0.34 16.73
N GLU A 30 -9.80 1.37 16.32
CA GLU A 30 -9.19 2.67 16.00
C GLU A 30 -8.58 3.29 17.28
N GLY A 31 -7.37 3.82 17.16
CA GLY A 31 -6.57 4.32 18.28
C GLY A 31 -5.64 3.28 18.90
N THR A 32 -5.81 2.00 18.59
CA THR A 32 -4.96 0.89 19.08
C THR A 32 -4.16 0.26 17.95
N GLU A 33 -4.81 -0.32 16.94
CA GLU A 33 -4.13 -0.98 15.83
C GLU A 33 -3.98 -0.08 14.62
N TYR A 34 -4.82 0.93 14.48
CA TYR A 34 -4.73 1.92 13.41
C TYR A 34 -5.34 3.26 13.81
N ARG A 35 -5.00 4.30 13.07
CA ARG A 35 -5.70 5.59 13.05
C ARG A 35 -6.28 5.79 11.64
N TYR A 36 -7.59 6.10 11.57
CA TYR A 36 -8.22 6.39 10.28
C TYR A 36 -7.81 7.78 9.79
N ILE A 37 -7.52 7.89 8.50
CA ILE A 37 -7.15 9.14 7.83
C ILE A 37 -8.37 9.59 7.02
N GLU A 38 -9.02 10.63 7.51
CA GLU A 38 -10.13 11.27 6.80
C GLU A 38 -9.63 11.80 5.45
N ASP A 39 -10.40 11.66 4.38
CA ASP A 39 -10.01 12.03 3.01
C ASP A 39 -8.71 11.39 2.50
N GLY A 40 -8.20 10.38 3.20
CA GLY A 40 -7.00 9.65 2.85
C GLY A 40 -7.11 8.99 1.47
N LYS A 41 -6.02 9.05 0.69
CA LYS A 41 -5.90 8.45 -0.65
C LYS A 41 -4.57 7.73 -0.77
N PRO A 42 -4.49 6.62 -1.51
CA PRO A 42 -3.21 5.97 -1.78
C PRO A 42 -2.19 6.95 -2.37
N TYR A 43 -0.93 6.75 -2.04
CA TYR A 43 0.18 7.53 -2.60
C TYR A 43 0.32 7.30 -4.11
N ARG A 44 0.25 6.03 -4.50
CA ARG A 44 0.36 5.60 -5.90
C ARG A 44 -0.67 4.50 -6.17
N PRO A 45 -1.93 4.87 -6.45
CA PRO A 45 -3.00 3.90 -6.64
C PRO A 45 -2.70 2.93 -7.80
N SER A 46 -3.13 1.68 -7.66
CA SER A 46 -3.02 0.65 -8.70
C SER A 46 -4.28 -0.19 -8.71
N PRO A 47 -4.91 -0.41 -9.87
CA PRO A 47 -6.13 -1.19 -9.97
C PRO A 47 -5.99 -2.58 -9.35
N GLY A 48 -6.96 -2.98 -8.54
CA GLY A 48 -6.99 -4.31 -7.92
C GLY A 48 -5.94 -4.58 -6.84
N LYS A 49 -5.13 -3.58 -6.45
CA LYS A 49 -4.12 -3.73 -5.40
C LYS A 49 -4.38 -2.81 -4.22
N VAL A 50 -4.27 -3.36 -3.01
CA VAL A 50 -4.23 -2.58 -1.78
C VAL A 50 -2.80 -2.10 -1.56
N GLU A 51 -2.62 -0.79 -1.51
CA GLU A 51 -1.31 -0.19 -1.25
C GLU A 51 -0.96 -0.27 0.23
N VAL A 52 0.28 -0.67 0.51
CA VAL A 52 0.96 -0.47 1.78
C VAL A 52 2.07 0.52 1.51
N ALA A 53 1.90 1.77 1.93
CA ALA A 53 2.91 2.80 1.78
C ALA A 53 3.78 2.85 3.04
N GLU A 54 5.09 2.69 2.89
CA GLU A 54 6.06 2.97 3.94
C GLU A 54 6.62 4.37 3.75
N VAL A 55 6.43 5.25 4.73
CA VAL A 55 7.14 6.51 4.78
C VAL A 55 8.43 6.31 5.59
N PHE A 56 9.58 6.54 4.95
CA PHE A 56 10.89 6.27 5.50
C PHE A 56 11.88 7.41 5.24
N GLY A 57 12.97 7.46 6.01
CA GLY A 57 14.13 8.32 5.71
C GLY A 57 15.42 7.51 5.77
N TYR A 58 16.31 7.66 4.77
CA TYR A 58 17.60 6.96 4.82
C TYR A 58 18.47 7.36 6.02
N TRP A 59 18.35 8.61 6.47
CA TRP A 59 19.05 9.12 7.67
C TRP A 59 18.51 8.55 8.98
N CYS A 60 17.33 7.92 8.97
CA CYS A 60 16.62 7.44 10.16
C CYS A 60 17.13 6.05 10.59
N PRO A 61 17.71 5.91 11.80
CA PRO A 61 18.19 4.61 12.29
C PRO A 61 17.05 3.61 12.53
N HIS A 62 15.87 4.10 12.89
CA HIS A 62 14.69 3.26 13.06
C HIS A 62 14.22 2.64 11.75
N CYS A 63 14.32 3.38 10.64
CA CYS A 63 14.02 2.86 9.31
C CYS A 63 15.06 1.81 8.87
N ALA A 64 16.34 2.07 9.13
CA ALA A 64 17.40 1.10 8.83
C ALA A 64 17.19 -0.23 9.56
N HIS A 65 16.74 -0.19 10.82
CA HIS A 65 16.42 -1.39 11.60
C HIS A 65 15.14 -2.07 11.07
N PHE A 66 14.14 -1.30 10.67
CA PHE A 66 12.85 -1.79 10.20
C PHE A 66 12.91 -2.40 8.79
N ALA A 67 13.73 -1.86 7.89
CA ALA A 67 13.80 -2.26 6.48
C ALA A 67 13.97 -3.78 6.27
N PRO A 68 14.91 -4.50 6.92
CA PRO A 68 15.05 -5.94 6.75
C PRO A 68 13.84 -6.73 7.29
N MET A 69 13.13 -6.22 8.29
CA MET A 69 11.91 -6.82 8.81
C MET A 69 10.76 -6.67 7.82
N LEU A 70 10.61 -5.47 7.26
CA LEU A 70 9.60 -5.16 6.25
C LEU A 70 9.81 -5.98 4.97
N ASP A 71 11.06 -6.18 4.56
CA ASP A 71 11.38 -6.96 3.36
C ASP A 71 11.00 -8.45 3.52
N LYS A 72 11.29 -9.04 4.69
CA LYS A 72 10.81 -10.38 5.04
C LYS A 72 9.28 -10.45 5.08
N TRP A 73 8.65 -9.45 5.69
CA TRP A 73 7.20 -9.37 5.78
C TRP A 73 6.53 -9.21 4.41
N LYS A 74 7.11 -8.41 3.51
CA LYS A 74 6.67 -8.20 2.12
C LYS A 74 6.53 -9.51 1.36
N ALA A 75 7.46 -10.45 1.54
CA ALA A 75 7.39 -11.79 0.92
C ALA A 75 6.15 -12.60 1.33
N THR A 76 5.51 -12.22 2.42
CA THR A 76 4.31 -12.88 2.98
C THR A 76 3.02 -12.09 2.73
N MET A 77 3.07 -10.96 2.03
CA MET A 77 1.87 -10.15 1.75
C MET A 77 0.86 -10.88 0.87
N PRO A 78 -0.45 -10.61 1.03
CA PRO A 78 -1.45 -11.11 0.11
C PRO A 78 -1.18 -10.67 -1.33
N ALA A 79 -1.52 -11.51 -2.31
CA ALA A 79 -1.27 -11.23 -3.72
C ALA A 79 -1.96 -9.95 -4.24
N ASN A 80 -3.02 -9.50 -3.59
CA ASN A 80 -3.70 -8.25 -3.90
C ASN A 80 -3.14 -7.03 -3.16
N ALA A 81 -2.10 -7.18 -2.35
CA ALA A 81 -1.39 -6.06 -1.72
C ALA A 81 -0.08 -5.76 -2.44
N ARG A 82 0.42 -4.53 -2.29
CA ARG A 82 1.73 -4.13 -2.78
C ARG A 82 2.37 -3.10 -1.85
N LEU A 83 3.67 -3.24 -1.63
CA LEU A 83 4.48 -2.26 -0.91
C LEU A 83 4.88 -1.11 -1.84
N VAL A 84 4.82 0.11 -1.33
CA VAL A 84 5.30 1.33 -1.99
C VAL A 84 6.15 2.10 -0.99
N LEU A 85 7.37 2.43 -1.40
CA LEU A 85 8.28 3.22 -0.59
C LEU A 85 8.06 4.71 -0.87
N VAL A 86 7.97 5.51 0.19
CA VAL A 86 7.74 6.96 0.13
C VAL A 86 8.82 7.64 0.95
N PRO A 87 9.80 8.31 0.34
CA PRO A 87 10.81 9.02 1.12
C PRO A 87 10.18 10.17 1.90
N ALA A 88 10.60 10.33 3.15
CA ALA A 88 10.15 11.41 4.00
C ALA A 88 10.60 12.77 3.46
N MET A 89 9.65 13.70 3.38
CA MET A 89 9.85 15.08 2.90
C MET A 89 9.66 16.09 4.05
N PHE A 90 10.23 15.78 5.23
CA PHE A 90 10.25 16.72 6.36
C PHE A 90 11.15 17.93 6.07
N ASP A 91 12.27 17.67 5.37
CA ASP A 91 13.10 18.68 4.76
C ASP A 91 12.90 18.63 3.22
N PRO A 92 12.44 19.71 2.57
CA PRO A 92 12.26 19.75 1.12
C PRO A 92 13.59 19.62 0.36
N ASN A 93 14.72 19.86 1.02
CA ASN A 93 16.07 19.79 0.43
C ASN A 93 16.80 18.48 0.78
N ASP A 94 16.09 17.46 1.31
CA ASP A 94 16.70 16.18 1.64
C ASP A 94 17.28 15.51 0.38
N ALA A 95 18.64 15.47 0.33
CA ALA A 95 19.37 14.89 -0.79
C ALA A 95 19.10 13.38 -0.95
N TYR A 96 18.87 12.66 0.14
CA TYR A 96 18.54 11.24 0.11
C TYR A 96 17.16 10.98 -0.46
N ALA A 97 16.17 11.79 -0.08
CA ALA A 97 14.83 11.71 -0.66
C ALA A 97 14.86 11.99 -2.17
N ARG A 98 15.62 13.02 -2.58
CA ARG A 98 15.80 13.34 -3.99
C ARG A 98 16.50 12.21 -4.75
N LEU A 99 17.55 11.62 -4.20
CA LEU A 99 18.26 10.49 -4.83
C LEU A 99 17.41 9.21 -4.89
N PHE A 100 16.52 8.99 -3.94
CA PHE A 100 15.53 7.93 -4.06
C PHE A 100 14.66 8.14 -5.31
N PHE A 101 14.14 9.34 -5.56
CA PHE A 101 13.34 9.62 -6.76
C PHE A 101 14.13 9.49 -8.06
N ILE A 102 15.42 9.86 -8.05
CA ILE A 102 16.32 9.66 -9.19
C ILE A 102 16.53 8.15 -9.43
N ALA A 103 16.85 7.40 -8.39
CA ALA A 103 17.01 5.95 -8.48
C ALA A 103 15.73 5.24 -8.94
N GLU A 104 14.56 5.73 -8.49
CA GLU A 104 13.27 5.22 -8.96
C GLU A 104 13.08 5.49 -10.47
N GLY A 105 13.39 6.70 -10.94
CA GLY A 105 13.35 7.05 -12.37
C GLY A 105 14.32 6.24 -13.24
N ALA A 106 15.43 5.82 -12.65
CA ALA A 106 16.43 4.94 -13.27
C ALA A 106 16.16 3.44 -13.08
N ASN A 107 15.03 3.05 -12.46
CA ASN A 107 14.74 1.66 -12.08
C ASN A 107 15.84 1.01 -11.22
N ALA A 108 16.48 1.78 -10.35
CA ALA A 108 17.64 1.37 -9.55
C ALA A 108 17.33 1.17 -8.06
N VAL A 109 16.09 1.46 -7.59
CA VAL A 109 15.73 1.33 -6.17
C VAL A 109 16.00 -0.08 -5.64
N GLY A 110 15.64 -1.12 -6.40
CA GLY A 110 15.83 -2.51 -5.98
C GLY A 110 17.28 -2.94 -5.75
N VAL A 111 18.25 -2.19 -6.32
CA VAL A 111 19.68 -2.48 -6.12
C VAL A 111 20.38 -1.46 -5.21
N THR A 112 19.71 -0.34 -4.89
CA THR A 112 20.33 0.74 -4.10
C THR A 112 19.75 0.88 -2.70
N HIS A 113 18.48 0.55 -2.49
CA HIS A 113 17.75 0.87 -1.25
C HIS A 113 18.44 0.32 0.00
N ASP A 114 18.63 -0.98 0.09
CA ASP A 114 19.25 -1.62 1.25
C ASP A 114 20.72 -1.24 1.39
N ARG A 115 21.42 -1.04 0.26
CA ARG A 115 22.82 -0.66 0.26
C ARG A 115 23.03 0.74 0.81
N VAL A 116 22.12 1.67 0.54
CA VAL A 116 22.18 3.04 1.10
C VAL A 116 21.95 3.00 2.60
N PHE A 117 20.97 2.24 3.10
CA PHE A 117 20.81 2.05 4.54
C PHE A 117 22.06 1.48 5.19
N ARG A 118 22.64 0.44 4.63
CA ARG A 118 23.90 -0.17 5.14
C ARG A 118 25.06 0.81 5.12
N ALA A 119 25.19 1.58 4.03
CA ALA A 119 26.28 2.55 3.89
C ALA A 119 26.20 3.69 4.92
N ILE A 120 25.00 4.03 5.38
CA ILE A 120 24.83 5.08 6.39
C ILE A 120 24.93 4.53 7.82
N HIS A 121 24.35 3.33 8.08
CA HIS A 121 24.10 2.89 9.46
C HIS A 121 24.98 1.72 9.90
N GLU A 122 25.60 0.97 8.98
CA GLU A 122 26.47 -0.17 9.31
C GLU A 122 27.93 0.10 8.98
N THR A 123 28.22 0.56 7.75
CA THR A 123 29.60 0.77 7.28
C THR A 123 30.09 2.21 7.42
N GLU A 124 29.20 3.14 7.71
CA GLU A 124 29.48 4.58 7.84
C GLU A 124 30.17 5.20 6.61
N GLU A 125 30.03 4.56 5.45
CA GLU A 125 30.59 5.01 4.17
C GLU A 125 29.89 6.30 3.69
N LEU A 126 28.63 6.47 4.05
CA LEU A 126 27.84 7.64 3.74
C LEU A 126 27.44 8.40 5.02
N PRO A 127 27.62 9.72 5.07
CA PRO A 127 27.18 10.51 6.21
C PRO A 127 25.66 10.64 6.23
N ARG A 128 25.04 10.77 7.42
CA ARG A 128 23.58 10.97 7.55
C ARG A 128 23.06 12.25 6.90
N LYS A 129 23.91 13.25 6.73
CA LYS A 129 23.61 14.48 5.99
C LYS A 129 24.67 14.66 4.91
N ALA A 130 24.23 14.83 3.68
CA ALA A 130 25.10 15.01 2.53
C ALA A 130 24.40 15.81 1.44
N THR A 131 25.16 16.28 0.48
CA THR A 131 24.66 16.86 -0.75
C THR A 131 24.47 15.79 -1.83
N ILE A 132 23.67 16.09 -2.85
CA ILE A 132 23.50 15.21 -4.02
C ILE A 132 24.85 14.89 -4.67
N ALA A 133 25.72 15.89 -4.81
CA ALA A 133 27.04 15.72 -5.41
C ALA A 133 27.93 14.71 -4.63
N GLN A 134 27.83 14.70 -3.30
CA GLN A 134 28.56 13.75 -2.46
C GLN A 134 28.02 12.32 -2.58
N LEU A 135 26.69 12.17 -2.73
CA LEU A 135 26.03 10.88 -2.74
C LEU A 135 25.98 10.21 -4.12
N THR A 136 25.90 11.00 -5.21
CA THR A 136 25.77 10.49 -6.58
C THR A 136 26.83 9.45 -6.95
N PRO A 137 28.14 9.62 -6.63
CA PRO A 137 29.16 8.62 -6.93
C PRO A 137 28.90 7.26 -6.25
N TYR A 138 28.30 7.25 -5.05
CA TYR A 138 27.93 6.01 -4.38
C TYR A 138 26.87 5.24 -5.18
N TYR A 139 25.82 5.92 -5.65
CA TYR A 139 24.77 5.29 -6.44
C TYR A 139 25.28 4.74 -7.77
N LEU A 140 26.10 5.53 -8.48
CA LEU A 140 26.60 5.16 -9.81
C LEU A 140 27.57 3.96 -9.79
N ARG A 141 28.26 3.69 -8.68
CA ARG A 141 29.13 2.51 -8.59
C ARG A 141 28.41 1.24 -8.15
N GLN A 142 27.08 1.31 -7.82
CA GLN A 142 26.37 0.11 -7.44
C GLN A 142 26.12 -0.80 -8.66
N PRO A 143 26.40 -2.11 -8.56
CA PRO A 143 26.12 -3.06 -9.63
C PRO A 143 24.63 -3.03 -10.02
N GLY A 144 24.35 -2.93 -11.33
CA GLY A 144 22.99 -2.88 -11.86
C GLY A 144 22.41 -1.48 -12.00
N VAL A 145 23.10 -0.42 -11.60
CA VAL A 145 22.69 0.96 -11.88
C VAL A 145 23.11 1.36 -13.29
N ASN A 146 22.14 1.74 -14.12
CA ASN A 146 22.41 2.30 -15.44
C ASN A 146 22.70 3.79 -15.31
N ALA A 147 23.96 4.19 -15.55
CA ALA A 147 24.40 5.56 -15.40
C ALA A 147 23.68 6.56 -16.32
N ALA A 148 23.36 6.17 -17.56
CA ALA A 148 22.64 7.03 -18.50
C ALA A 148 21.18 7.25 -18.07
N ALA A 149 20.50 6.21 -17.61
CA ALA A 149 19.14 6.33 -17.06
C ALA A 149 19.14 7.16 -15.76
N PHE A 150 20.16 7.00 -14.92
CA PHE A 150 20.31 7.78 -13.69
C PHE A 150 20.53 9.27 -14.00
N ALA A 151 21.43 9.59 -14.92
CA ALA A 151 21.67 10.97 -15.36
C ALA A 151 20.41 11.60 -15.99
N LYS A 152 19.68 10.85 -16.82
CA LYS A 152 18.40 11.31 -17.36
C LYS A 152 17.40 11.63 -16.26
N ALA A 153 17.22 10.73 -15.29
CA ALA A 153 16.31 10.96 -14.17
C ALA A 153 16.76 12.12 -13.28
N GLN A 154 18.06 12.30 -13.08
CA GLN A 154 18.64 13.42 -12.31
C GLN A 154 18.38 14.78 -12.96
N ASN A 155 18.36 14.85 -14.27
CA ASN A 155 18.13 16.08 -15.04
C ASN A 155 16.64 16.38 -15.28
N ASP A 156 15.73 15.47 -14.92
CA ASP A 156 14.29 15.69 -15.05
C ASP A 156 13.72 16.39 -13.80
N GLU A 157 14.09 17.68 -13.68
CA GLU A 157 13.72 18.49 -12.52
C GLU A 157 12.19 18.56 -12.30
N ALA A 158 11.42 18.68 -13.37
CA ALA A 158 9.97 18.76 -13.28
C ALA A 158 9.36 17.49 -12.65
N THR A 159 9.82 16.30 -13.07
CA THR A 159 9.40 15.04 -12.48
C THR A 159 9.85 14.91 -11.03
N LEU A 160 11.05 15.32 -10.69
CA LEU A 160 11.56 15.25 -9.32
C LEU A 160 10.76 16.15 -8.37
N GLN A 161 10.46 17.38 -8.79
CA GLN A 161 9.62 18.30 -8.01
C GLN A 161 8.20 17.76 -7.83
N ALA A 162 7.58 17.21 -8.88
CA ALA A 162 6.25 16.61 -8.80
C ALA A 162 6.21 15.42 -7.83
N LYS A 163 7.23 14.54 -7.84
CA LYS A 163 7.35 13.42 -6.91
C LYS A 163 7.53 13.90 -5.46
N ALA A 164 8.38 14.88 -5.25
CA ALA A 164 8.61 15.47 -3.92
C ALA A 164 7.33 16.11 -3.37
N ALA A 165 6.62 16.89 -4.18
CA ALA A 165 5.36 17.50 -3.82
C ALA A 165 4.29 16.46 -3.46
N ASN A 166 4.15 15.40 -4.27
CA ASN A 166 3.21 14.30 -4.00
C ASN A 166 3.56 13.56 -2.69
N ALA A 167 4.83 13.28 -2.44
CA ALA A 167 5.27 12.65 -1.19
C ALA A 167 4.97 13.53 0.02
N ARG A 168 5.27 14.83 -0.07
CA ARG A 168 4.98 15.80 0.97
C ARG A 168 3.47 15.90 1.25
N GLU A 169 2.66 16.02 0.21
CA GLU A 169 1.19 16.07 0.34
C GLU A 169 0.65 14.81 1.01
N PHE A 170 1.12 13.63 0.59
CA PHE A 170 0.73 12.36 1.19
C PHE A 170 1.04 12.33 2.69
N GLN A 171 2.24 12.77 3.11
CA GLN A 171 2.64 12.80 4.51
C GLN A 171 1.81 13.78 5.34
N LEU A 172 1.59 14.98 4.83
CA LEU A 172 0.77 16.00 5.50
C LEU A 172 -0.67 15.51 5.70
N ARG A 173 -1.29 14.94 4.66
CA ARG A 173 -2.64 14.38 4.71
C ARG A 173 -2.72 13.19 5.69
N SER A 174 -1.68 12.36 5.72
CA SER A 174 -1.61 11.19 6.61
C SER A 174 -1.31 11.55 8.04
N LYS A 175 -0.92 12.80 8.33
CA LYS A 175 -0.58 13.32 9.67
C LYS A 175 0.41 12.37 10.38
N ILE A 176 1.44 11.93 9.68
CA ILE A 176 2.49 11.11 10.29
C ILE A 176 3.39 11.98 11.16
N GLU A 177 3.85 11.42 12.27
CA GLU A 177 4.67 12.13 13.27
C GLU A 177 6.14 11.71 13.22
N GLY A 178 6.45 10.64 12.47
CA GLY A 178 7.81 10.11 12.37
C GLY A 178 7.95 9.02 11.34
N THR A 179 9.15 8.45 11.29
CA THR A 179 9.51 7.33 10.40
C THR A 179 10.16 6.20 11.20
N PRO A 180 9.94 4.91 10.85
CA PRO A 180 9.07 4.47 9.77
C PRO A 180 7.59 4.63 10.09
N SER A 181 6.73 4.86 9.08
CA SER A 181 5.28 4.84 9.21
C SER A 181 4.68 4.00 8.09
N LEU A 182 3.72 3.12 8.42
CA LEU A 182 2.98 2.34 7.44
C LEU A 182 1.56 2.90 7.27
N ILE A 183 1.16 3.16 6.04
CA ILE A 183 -0.19 3.60 5.69
C ILE A 183 -0.80 2.61 4.68
N ILE A 184 -1.95 2.04 5.00
CA ILE A 184 -2.63 1.07 4.15
C ILE A 184 -3.82 1.72 3.43
N ALA A 185 -3.91 1.48 2.11
CA ALA A 185 -4.92 2.04 1.22
C ALA A 185 -5.01 3.58 1.28
N GLY A 186 -3.97 4.25 1.78
CA GLY A 186 -3.97 5.69 2.05
C GLY A 186 -4.90 6.14 3.17
N LYS A 187 -5.58 5.21 3.86
CA LYS A 187 -6.65 5.49 4.83
C LYS A 187 -6.36 5.03 6.26
N TYR A 188 -5.46 4.10 6.44
CA TYR A 188 -5.20 3.51 7.74
C TYR A 188 -3.71 3.66 8.08
N LEU A 189 -3.39 4.63 8.95
CA LEU A 189 -2.07 4.69 9.57
C LEU A 189 -1.99 3.55 10.58
N VAL A 190 -1.06 2.65 10.36
CA VAL A 190 -0.86 1.49 11.25
C VAL A 190 -0.23 1.95 12.55
N LEU A 191 -0.74 1.47 13.68
CA LEU A 191 -0.21 1.72 15.01
C LEU A 191 0.37 0.44 15.59
N GLY A 192 1.34 0.57 16.50
CA GLY A 192 1.97 -0.52 17.22
C GLY A 192 3.09 0.00 18.12
N ASN A 193 3.35 -0.69 19.23
CA ASN A 193 4.38 -0.32 20.21
C ASN A 193 5.75 -0.94 19.89
N SER A 194 5.79 -1.82 18.89
CA SER A 194 7.01 -2.43 18.37
C SER A 194 6.90 -2.62 16.86
N TYR A 195 8.02 -2.87 16.17
CA TYR A 195 8.01 -3.16 14.73
C TYR A 195 7.26 -4.47 14.40
N ASP A 196 7.38 -5.48 15.25
CA ASP A 196 6.62 -6.73 15.08
C ASP A 196 5.12 -6.49 15.19
N GLU A 197 4.68 -5.73 16.18
CA GLU A 197 3.27 -5.36 16.35
C GLU A 197 2.77 -4.52 15.18
N LEU A 198 3.59 -3.56 14.68
CA LEU A 198 3.27 -2.77 13.50
C LEU A 198 3.02 -3.67 12.27
N LEU A 199 3.88 -4.67 12.04
CA LEU A 199 3.73 -5.62 10.93
C LEU A 199 2.54 -6.58 11.11
N VAL A 200 2.27 -7.02 12.35
CA VAL A 200 1.09 -7.82 12.69
C VAL A 200 -0.18 -7.02 12.42
N ASN A 201 -0.26 -5.79 12.90
CA ASN A 201 -1.43 -4.92 12.70
C ASN A 201 -1.62 -4.56 11.22
N ALA A 202 -0.53 -4.29 10.48
CA ALA A 202 -0.59 -4.10 9.03
C ALA A 202 -1.21 -5.31 8.33
N ARG A 203 -0.84 -6.53 8.71
CA ARG A 203 -1.43 -7.75 8.15
C ARG A 203 -2.91 -7.89 8.49
N ARG A 204 -3.29 -7.63 9.73
CA ARG A 204 -4.70 -7.68 10.15
C ARG A 204 -5.56 -6.70 9.38
N ILE A 205 -5.06 -5.49 9.12
CA ILE A 205 -5.72 -4.48 8.29
C ILE A 205 -5.89 -5.00 6.84
N LEU A 206 -4.84 -5.57 6.24
CA LEU A 206 -4.92 -6.14 4.90
C LEU A 206 -5.95 -7.27 4.79
N VAL A 207 -6.04 -8.11 5.82
CA VAL A 207 -7.06 -9.18 5.90
C VAL A 207 -8.47 -8.59 6.00
N ALA A 208 -8.67 -7.57 6.84
CA ALA A 208 -9.95 -6.89 6.99
C ALA A 208 -10.42 -6.17 5.72
N LEU A 209 -9.47 -5.71 4.89
CA LEU A 209 -9.73 -5.07 3.60
C LEU A 209 -9.86 -6.07 2.43
N ALA A 210 -9.56 -7.35 2.65
CA ALA A 210 -9.73 -8.35 1.61
C ALA A 210 -11.22 -8.45 1.23
N PRO A 211 -11.56 -8.56 -0.09
CA PRO A 211 -12.94 -8.81 -0.49
C PRO A 211 -13.43 -10.06 0.23
N THR A 212 -14.50 -9.94 1.03
CA THR A 212 -15.15 -11.12 1.60
C THR A 212 -15.53 -12.00 0.42
N ALA A 213 -14.97 -13.22 0.36
CA ALA A 213 -15.37 -14.19 -0.65
C ALA A 213 -16.90 -14.29 -0.55
N LYS A 214 -17.61 -13.93 -1.63
CA LYS A 214 -19.07 -14.08 -1.68
C LYS A 214 -19.37 -15.47 -1.18
N ALA A 215 -20.06 -15.58 -0.06
CA ALA A 215 -20.48 -16.86 0.50
C ALA A 215 -21.13 -17.66 -0.65
N LYS A 216 -20.52 -18.81 -0.98
CA LYS A 216 -21.07 -19.73 -1.98
C LYS A 216 -22.52 -19.98 -1.59
N PRO A 217 -23.51 -19.74 -2.45
CA PRO A 217 -24.90 -19.98 -2.09
C PRO A 217 -25.03 -21.38 -1.52
N ALA A 218 -25.66 -21.51 -0.34
CA ALA A 218 -25.92 -22.79 0.27
C ALA A 218 -26.61 -23.68 -0.79
N PRO A 219 -26.26 -24.98 -0.92
CA PRO A 219 -26.91 -25.87 -1.85
C PRO A 219 -28.40 -25.90 -1.52
N LYS A 220 -29.26 -25.63 -2.52
CA LYS A 220 -30.70 -25.74 -2.35
C LYS A 220 -31.04 -27.11 -1.78
N PRO A 221 -31.90 -27.21 -0.77
CA PRO A 221 -32.36 -28.51 -0.26
C PRO A 221 -32.90 -29.33 -1.43
N LYS A 222 -32.38 -30.57 -1.60
CA LYS A 222 -32.98 -31.52 -2.53
C LYS A 222 -34.43 -31.75 -2.11
N ALA A 223 -35.36 -31.49 -3.05
CA ALA A 223 -36.76 -31.80 -2.84
C ALA A 223 -36.91 -33.28 -2.46
N ALA A 224 -37.59 -33.54 -1.34
CA ALA A 224 -37.91 -34.88 -0.92
C ALA A 224 -38.80 -35.58 -1.97
N PRO A 225 -38.60 -36.87 -2.27
CA PRO A 225 -39.42 -37.59 -3.23
C PRO A 225 -40.89 -37.63 -2.77
N ALA A 226 -41.79 -37.25 -3.65
CA ALA A 226 -43.22 -37.29 -3.43
C ALA A 226 -43.65 -38.73 -3.10
N LYS A 227 -44.34 -38.92 -1.94
CA LYS A 227 -44.95 -40.19 -1.59
C LYS A 227 -46.06 -40.51 -2.60
N THR A 228 -45.84 -41.57 -3.35
CA THR A 228 -46.86 -42.17 -4.22
C THR A 228 -48.06 -42.62 -3.38
N ALA A 229 -49.21 -42.00 -3.65
CA ALA A 229 -50.49 -42.43 -3.02
C ALA A 229 -50.86 -43.81 -3.53
N ALA A 230 -51.08 -44.73 -2.58
CA ALA A 230 -51.62 -46.10 -2.84
C ALA A 230 -53.07 -46.00 -3.29
N LYS A 231 -53.39 -46.68 -4.40
CA LYS A 231 -54.72 -46.80 -4.98
C LYS A 231 -55.50 -47.81 -4.15
N PRO A 232 -56.78 -47.55 -3.74
CA PRO A 232 -57.56 -48.53 -3.02
C PRO A 232 -58.03 -49.70 -3.93
N ARG A 233 -57.92 -50.93 -3.45
CA ARG A 233 -58.51 -52.11 -4.11
C ARG A 233 -59.97 -52.22 -3.65
N THR A 234 -60.88 -52.31 -4.61
CA THR A 234 -62.22 -52.95 -4.49
C THR A 234 -62.19 -54.40 -4.93
#